data_0b586a935cacbe9a3ac08956e2d199b0
#
_entry.id   0b586a935cacbe9a3ac08956e2d199b0
#
_cell.length_a   1.000
_cell.length_b   1.000
_cell.length_c   1.000
_cell.angle_alpha   90.00
_cell.angle_beta   90.00
_cell.angle_gamma   90.00
#
_symmetry.space_group_name_H-M   'P 1'
#
loop_
_entity.id
_entity.type
_entity.pdbx_description
1 polymer ?
#
loop_
_entity_poly.entity_id
_entity_poly.type
_entity_poly.pdbx_seq_one_letter_code
_entity_poly.pdbx_strand_id
1 'polypeptide(L)'
;MYTAHGLRLWACHGGSLRQTRRMQSLSRREMLTGLAATGLAFPFVAHAAAPKANIIETRVISHRPEFYHGWPTLARRADGELLLVCSGGRESHVCPFGQVELMRSGDNGGTWSFPRVLLDSPIDDRDAGVLETTKGSLLATTFTSLAYDERNLELGKHKNWPAKKRNRWLAAHNRVPAAARKKELGTWMIRSTDGGVTWGARYDSLVNSPHGPINLKDGRVLYAGKNLWREKPWIGVCESKDDGQSWKRLAQIPTRKGDDPKNYHELHAVEAANGDLIAHIRNQNRNNDRETLQTESKDGGQSWSVPHPIGVWGLPSFLTRLRDGRLLMSYGHRRKPLGNQARVSTDHGRTWSEPLMISTDAANGDLGYPSTVELADGSLVTVWYERMAASTMAVLRQAHWKLA
;
A
#
# COMPACT_ATOMS: atom_id res chain seq x y z
N MET A 1 -22.09 -46.14 2.56
CA MET A 1 -22.36 -47.08 1.45
C MET A 1 -21.50 -46.63 0.31
N TYR A 2 -20.33 -47.26 0.13
CA TYR A 2 -19.91 -48.21 -0.90
C TYR A 2 -20.10 -47.61 -2.32
N THR A 3 -19.11 -47.52 -3.20
CA THR A 3 -18.05 -48.48 -3.57
C THR A 3 -16.95 -47.79 -4.40
N ALA A 4 -15.74 -48.33 -4.22
CA ALA A 4 -14.55 -48.17 -5.05
C ALA A 4 -14.67 -48.99 -6.38
N HIS A 5 -13.79 -48.70 -7.36
CA HIS A 5 -13.11 -49.58 -8.34
C HIS A 5 -12.68 -48.65 -9.52
N GLY A 6 -11.54 -48.74 -10.15
CA GLY A 6 -10.51 -49.74 -10.14
C GLY A 6 -9.32 -49.28 -11.01
N LEU A 7 -8.17 -49.71 -10.65
CA LEU A 7 -6.90 -49.67 -11.37
C LEU A 7 -6.99 -50.41 -12.74
N ARG A 8 -6.33 -49.91 -13.76
CA ARG A 8 -5.70 -50.77 -14.77
C ARG A 8 -4.30 -50.28 -15.14
N LEU A 9 -3.34 -51.10 -14.76
CA LEU A 9 -1.97 -51.18 -15.27
C LEU A 9 -2.02 -51.77 -16.71
N TRP A 10 -1.17 -51.26 -17.59
CA TRP A 10 -0.66 -52.01 -18.72
C TRP A 10 0.84 -51.80 -18.81
N ALA A 11 1.59 -52.84 -18.62
CA ALA A 11 3.00 -52.98 -18.91
C ALA A 11 3.15 -53.72 -20.25
N CYS A 12 4.26 -53.51 -20.91
CA CYS A 12 5.12 -54.50 -21.53
C CYS A 12 5.65 -54.19 -22.93
N HIS A 13 6.94 -54.44 -23.02
CA HIS A 13 7.82 -54.92 -24.07
C HIS A 13 8.30 -53.85 -25.07
N GLY A 14 9.59 -53.61 -25.25
CA GLY A 14 10.79 -54.47 -25.21
C GLY A 14 11.48 -54.38 -26.57
N GLY A 15 12.70 -53.89 -26.70
CA GLY A 15 13.40 -53.80 -27.98
C GLY A 15 14.81 -53.19 -27.83
N SER A 16 15.76 -54.03 -27.55
CA SER A 16 17.21 -53.78 -27.53
C SER A 16 17.75 -53.64 -28.97
N LEU A 17 18.55 -52.60 -29.21
CA LEU A 17 19.61 -52.66 -30.24
C LEU A 17 20.80 -51.86 -29.72
N ARG A 18 21.84 -52.59 -29.32
CA ARG A 18 23.22 -52.09 -29.10
C ARG A 18 23.88 -51.80 -30.43
N GLN A 19 24.35 -50.59 -30.64
CA GLN A 19 25.41 -50.30 -31.58
C GLN A 19 26.61 -49.71 -30.84
N THR A 20 27.60 -50.55 -30.65
CA THR A 20 28.96 -50.17 -30.19
C THR A 20 29.68 -49.47 -31.32
N ARG A 21 29.99 -48.16 -31.15
CA ARG A 21 31.01 -47.46 -31.92
C ARG A 21 32.26 -47.37 -31.09
N ARG A 22 33.32 -48.00 -31.63
CA ARG A 22 34.73 -47.92 -31.13
C ARG A 22 35.18 -46.44 -31.19
N MET A 23 35.58 -45.91 -30.04
CA MET A 23 36.38 -44.69 -29.98
C MET A 23 37.87 -45.05 -30.21
N GLN A 24 38.45 -44.53 -31.27
CA GLN A 24 39.92 -44.55 -31.47
C GLN A 24 40.52 -43.48 -30.60
N SER A 25 41.51 -43.88 -29.78
CA SER A 25 42.33 -43.01 -28.96
C SER A 25 43.34 -42.24 -29.81
N LEU A 26 43.19 -40.92 -29.86
CA LEU A 26 44.21 -40.03 -30.41
C LEU A 26 45.31 -39.77 -29.36
N SER A 27 46.58 -39.86 -29.76
CA SER A 27 47.73 -39.75 -28.90
C SER A 27 48.02 -38.30 -28.48
N ARG A 28 48.63 -38.15 -27.30
CA ARG A 28 48.92 -36.88 -26.59
C ARG A 28 49.92 -35.95 -27.27
N ARG A 29 50.29 -36.12 -28.55
CA ARG A 29 51.34 -35.37 -29.20
C ARG A 29 50.90 -34.42 -30.33
N GLU A 30 49.63 -34.34 -30.66
CA GLU A 30 49.17 -33.50 -31.79
C GLU A 30 48.27 -32.31 -31.39
N MET A 31 48.31 -31.87 -30.13
CA MET A 31 47.52 -30.74 -29.63
C MET A 31 48.38 -29.55 -29.17
N LEU A 32 49.44 -29.23 -29.89
CA LEU A 32 50.25 -28.05 -29.56
C LEU A 32 50.70 -27.29 -30.80
N THR A 33 49.77 -26.88 -31.66
CA THR A 33 50.00 -25.72 -32.57
C THR A 33 48.63 -25.22 -33.06
N GLY A 34 48.27 -24.01 -32.62
CA GLY A 34 47.19 -23.25 -33.24
C GLY A 34 46.09 -22.77 -32.32
N LEU A 35 46.39 -22.09 -31.23
CA LEU A 35 45.41 -21.21 -30.56
C LEU A 35 45.97 -19.78 -30.58
N ALA A 36 45.64 -19.06 -31.67
CA ALA A 36 45.62 -17.61 -31.61
C ALA A 36 44.53 -17.19 -30.63
N ALA A 37 44.90 -16.69 -29.46
CA ALA A 37 44.00 -16.17 -28.45
C ALA A 37 43.37 -14.87 -28.95
N THR A 38 42.22 -14.98 -29.64
CA THR A 38 41.28 -13.85 -29.71
C THR A 38 40.62 -13.74 -28.34
N GLY A 39 41.15 -12.86 -27.53
CA GLY A 39 40.56 -12.51 -26.25
C GLY A 39 39.17 -11.88 -26.46
N LEU A 40 38.13 -12.70 -26.41
CA LEU A 40 36.79 -12.21 -26.20
C LEU A 40 36.70 -11.70 -24.75
N ALA A 41 36.97 -10.40 -24.59
CA ALA A 41 36.61 -9.71 -23.34
C ALA A 41 35.10 -9.78 -23.19
N PHE A 42 34.61 -10.76 -22.45
CA PHE A 42 33.24 -10.69 -21.94
C PHE A 42 33.17 -9.47 -21.01
N PRO A 43 32.25 -8.52 -21.26
CA PRO A 43 32.05 -7.44 -20.29
C PRO A 43 31.67 -8.11 -18.98
N PHE A 44 32.47 -7.91 -17.95
CA PHE A 44 32.10 -8.19 -16.59
C PHE A 44 30.89 -7.26 -16.29
N VAL A 45 29.69 -7.77 -16.42
CA VAL A 45 28.50 -7.10 -15.87
C VAL A 45 28.66 -7.20 -14.36
N ALA A 46 29.20 -6.14 -13.77
CA ALA A 46 29.17 -6.00 -12.31
C ALA A 46 27.73 -6.11 -11.88
N HIS A 47 27.33 -7.23 -11.32
CA HIS A 47 26.04 -7.35 -10.68
C HIS A 47 26.06 -6.36 -9.51
N ALA A 48 25.28 -5.29 -9.61
CA ALA A 48 25.03 -4.43 -8.46
C ALA A 48 24.57 -5.32 -7.30
N ALA A 49 25.14 -5.11 -6.13
CA ALA A 49 24.73 -5.86 -4.94
C ALA A 49 23.20 -5.73 -4.75
N ALA A 50 22.56 -6.82 -4.37
CA ALA A 50 21.12 -6.78 -4.10
C ALA A 50 20.82 -5.74 -3.01
N PRO A 51 19.80 -4.90 -3.20
CA PRO A 51 19.49 -3.85 -2.26
C PRO A 51 19.17 -4.43 -0.88
N LYS A 52 19.55 -3.74 0.19
CA LYS A 52 19.32 -4.13 1.58
C LYS A 52 18.72 -2.98 2.37
N ALA A 53 17.88 -3.31 3.35
CA ALA A 53 17.39 -2.35 4.33
C ALA A 53 18.27 -2.38 5.58
N ASN A 54 18.99 -1.30 5.85
CA ASN A 54 19.73 -1.11 7.09
C ASN A 54 18.86 -0.33 8.06
N ILE A 55 18.20 -1.03 8.97
CA ILE A 55 17.33 -0.42 9.98
C ILE A 55 18.21 0.26 11.05
N ILE A 56 18.04 1.57 11.20
CA ILE A 56 18.77 2.38 12.19
C ILE A 56 18.01 2.33 13.52
N GLU A 57 16.70 2.56 13.47
CA GLU A 57 15.84 2.60 14.65
C GLU A 57 14.43 2.16 14.29
N THR A 58 13.75 1.49 15.21
CA THR A 58 12.30 1.23 15.16
C THR A 58 11.68 1.59 16.50
N ARG A 59 10.59 2.37 16.48
CA ARG A 59 9.93 2.82 17.72
C ARG A 59 8.44 3.01 17.56
N VAL A 60 7.71 3.03 18.67
CA VAL A 60 6.31 3.46 18.75
C VAL A 60 6.29 4.98 18.81
N ILE A 61 5.40 5.59 18.00
CA ILE A 61 5.25 7.05 17.92
C ILE A 61 3.83 7.52 18.31
N SER A 62 2.93 6.62 18.69
CA SER A 62 1.61 7.00 19.20
C SER A 62 1.73 7.69 20.56
N HIS A 63 1.21 8.92 20.66
CA HIS A 63 1.13 9.66 21.94
C HIS A 63 0.01 9.15 22.86
N ARG A 64 -0.95 8.41 22.29
CA ARG A 64 -2.15 7.93 22.99
C ARG A 64 -2.34 6.44 22.75
N PRO A 65 -1.44 5.57 23.25
CA PRO A 65 -1.45 4.13 22.99
C PRO A 65 -2.69 3.41 23.57
N GLU A 66 -3.45 4.08 24.43
CA GLU A 66 -4.74 3.58 24.93
C GLU A 66 -5.86 3.61 23.89
N PHE A 67 -5.64 4.27 22.74
CA PHE A 67 -6.53 4.26 21.59
C PHE A 67 -5.95 3.43 20.47
N TYR A 68 -6.84 2.93 19.61
CA TYR A 68 -6.45 2.26 18.38
C TYR A 68 -6.19 3.32 17.31
N HIS A 69 -4.98 3.29 16.73
CA HIS A 69 -4.60 4.10 15.57
C HIS A 69 -4.41 3.20 14.36
N GLY A 70 -4.88 3.62 13.21
CA GLY A 70 -4.79 2.81 12.00
C GLY A 70 -4.56 3.64 10.74
N TRP A 71 -4.06 2.93 9.73
CA TRP A 71 -3.96 3.38 8.34
C TRP A 71 -3.25 4.73 8.20
N PRO A 72 -1.98 4.83 8.64
CA PRO A 72 -1.24 6.08 8.54
C PRO A 72 -0.80 6.35 7.11
N THR A 73 -0.67 7.65 6.79
CA THR A 73 0.02 8.14 5.61
C THR A 73 0.99 9.23 5.99
N LEU A 74 2.21 9.14 5.47
CA LEU A 74 3.32 10.05 5.71
C LEU A 74 3.57 10.87 4.43
N ALA A 75 3.69 12.18 4.57
CA ALA A 75 4.16 13.08 3.53
C ALA A 75 5.33 13.92 4.06
N ARG A 76 6.29 14.22 3.18
CA ARG A 76 7.36 15.18 3.45
C ARG A 76 7.09 16.45 2.66
N ARG A 77 7.03 17.58 3.35
CA ARG A 77 6.83 18.90 2.78
C ARG A 77 8.10 19.42 2.09
N ALA A 78 7.93 20.43 1.26
CA ALA A 78 9.04 21.09 0.57
C ALA A 78 10.05 21.70 1.54
N ASP A 79 9.60 22.21 2.70
CA ASP A 79 10.44 22.74 3.78
C ASP A 79 11.14 21.66 4.63
N GLY A 80 10.82 20.40 4.40
CA GLY A 80 11.39 19.24 5.12
C GLY A 80 10.54 18.73 6.27
N GLU A 81 9.51 19.44 6.70
CA GLU A 81 8.59 18.97 7.73
C GLU A 81 7.90 17.67 7.30
N LEU A 82 7.73 16.75 8.23
CA LEU A 82 6.96 15.53 8.03
C LEU A 82 5.54 15.71 8.56
N LEU A 83 4.56 15.31 7.74
CA LEU A 83 3.15 15.24 8.09
C LEU A 83 2.72 13.78 8.15
N LEU A 84 2.13 13.38 9.25
CA LEU A 84 1.55 12.05 9.44
C LEU A 84 0.07 12.20 9.72
N VAL A 85 -0.77 11.65 8.85
CA VAL A 85 -2.20 11.53 9.13
C VAL A 85 -2.57 10.07 9.37
N CYS A 86 -3.56 9.85 10.23
CA CYS A 86 -4.08 8.52 10.52
C CYS A 86 -5.55 8.59 10.94
N SER A 87 -6.22 7.45 11.01
CA SER A 87 -7.49 7.35 11.71
C SER A 87 -7.21 7.01 13.18
N GLY A 88 -7.49 7.97 14.05
CA GLY A 88 -7.24 7.89 15.50
C GLY A 88 -8.52 7.99 16.32
N GLY A 89 -8.36 8.19 17.65
CA GLY A 89 -9.47 8.28 18.59
C GLY A 89 -10.31 7.01 18.75
N ARG A 90 -9.86 5.90 18.20
CA ARG A 90 -10.62 4.66 18.01
C ARG A 90 -10.54 3.74 19.22
N GLU A 91 -11.58 2.95 19.42
CA GLU A 91 -11.61 1.90 20.45
C GLU A 91 -11.39 0.49 19.87
N SER A 92 -11.44 0.37 18.56
CA SER A 92 -11.22 -0.89 17.84
C SER A 92 -11.06 -0.62 16.34
N HIS A 93 -10.72 -1.66 15.58
CA HIS A 93 -10.55 -1.63 14.13
C HIS A 93 -11.76 -1.01 13.40
N VAL A 94 -12.98 -1.25 13.86
CA VAL A 94 -14.21 -0.55 13.44
C VAL A 94 -14.93 -0.03 14.66
N CYS A 95 -15.23 1.25 14.71
CA CYS A 95 -15.92 1.87 15.84
C CYS A 95 -16.58 3.19 15.42
N PRO A 96 -17.55 3.71 16.20
CA PRO A 96 -18.21 4.98 15.86
C PRO A 96 -17.40 6.24 16.24
N PHE A 97 -16.14 6.10 16.65
CA PHE A 97 -15.30 7.18 17.19
C PHE A 97 -14.08 7.48 16.33
N GLY A 98 -13.98 6.85 15.15
CA GLY A 98 -12.86 7.11 14.24
C GLY A 98 -12.87 8.56 13.78
N GLN A 99 -11.71 9.22 13.88
CA GLN A 99 -11.46 10.60 13.47
C GLN A 99 -10.15 10.69 12.69
N VAL A 100 -10.01 11.69 11.84
CA VAL A 100 -8.74 11.96 11.14
C VAL A 100 -7.86 12.81 12.03
N GLU A 101 -6.68 12.31 12.34
CA GLU A 101 -5.67 12.97 13.17
C GLU A 101 -4.42 13.29 12.36
N LEU A 102 -3.81 14.46 12.64
CA LEU A 102 -2.54 14.93 12.08
C LEU A 102 -1.49 15.05 13.18
N MET A 103 -0.33 14.46 12.95
CA MET A 103 0.90 14.68 13.73
C MET A 103 1.96 15.31 12.81
N ARG A 104 2.86 16.12 13.37
CA ARG A 104 3.90 16.86 12.64
C ARG A 104 5.27 16.60 13.27
N SER A 105 6.31 16.58 12.43
CA SER A 105 7.69 16.47 12.88
C SER A 105 8.57 17.44 12.08
N GLY A 106 9.29 18.32 12.77
CA GLY A 106 10.27 19.24 12.19
C GLY A 106 11.72 18.72 12.25
N ASP A 107 11.93 17.51 12.76
CA ASP A 107 13.25 16.92 13.03
C ASP A 107 13.42 15.52 12.40
N ASN A 108 12.89 15.35 11.19
CA ASN A 108 13.00 14.10 10.41
C ASN A 108 12.40 12.87 11.12
N GLY A 109 11.32 13.06 11.88
CA GLY A 109 10.68 12.02 12.66
C GLY A 109 11.34 11.75 14.00
N GLY A 110 12.29 12.57 14.45
CA GLY A 110 12.91 12.49 15.78
C GLY A 110 11.89 12.68 16.89
N THR A 111 11.01 13.67 16.76
CA THR A 111 9.87 13.90 17.65
C THR A 111 8.61 14.16 16.82
N TRP A 112 7.45 13.91 17.44
CA TRP A 112 6.14 14.14 16.84
C TRP A 112 5.26 14.99 17.74
N SER A 113 4.53 15.92 17.15
CA SER A 113 3.52 16.70 17.88
C SER A 113 2.40 15.80 18.42
N PHE A 114 1.68 16.26 19.43
CA PHE A 114 0.42 15.63 19.80
C PHE A 114 -0.54 15.64 18.60
N PRO A 115 -1.40 14.60 18.46
CA PRO A 115 -2.34 14.52 17.36
C PRO A 115 -3.37 15.66 17.43
N ARG A 116 -3.54 16.35 16.30
CA ARG A 116 -4.58 17.33 16.07
C ARG A 116 -5.69 16.70 15.25
N VAL A 117 -6.94 16.80 15.70
CA VAL A 117 -8.10 16.35 14.93
C VAL A 117 -8.31 17.28 13.73
N LEU A 118 -8.34 16.73 12.53
CA LEU A 118 -8.64 17.42 11.28
C LEU A 118 -10.10 17.28 10.89
N LEU A 119 -10.67 16.09 11.08
CA LEU A 119 -12.05 15.77 10.76
C LEU A 119 -12.57 14.76 11.78
N ASP A 120 -13.76 15.01 12.30
CA ASP A 120 -14.53 14.12 13.19
C ASP A 120 -16.00 14.19 12.76
N SER A 121 -16.39 13.26 11.89
CA SER A 121 -17.77 13.18 11.41
C SER A 121 -18.67 12.47 12.42
N PRO A 122 -19.99 12.52 12.25
CA PRO A 122 -20.91 11.82 13.16
C PRO A 122 -20.80 10.28 13.12
N ILE A 123 -20.02 9.71 12.20
CA ILE A 123 -19.80 8.27 12.03
C ILE A 123 -18.31 7.98 11.92
N ASP A 124 -17.93 6.73 11.62
CA ASP A 124 -16.53 6.29 11.58
C ASP A 124 -15.75 6.92 10.42
N ASP A 125 -14.77 7.81 10.69
CA ASP A 125 -13.83 8.35 9.72
C ASP A 125 -12.60 7.42 9.60
N ARG A 126 -12.26 7.00 8.36
CA ARG A 126 -11.29 5.94 8.12
C ARG A 126 -10.29 6.28 7.01
N ASP A 127 -9.14 5.58 7.05
CA ASP A 127 -8.12 5.55 6.01
C ASP A 127 -7.74 6.95 5.51
N ALA A 128 -6.88 7.61 6.26
CA ALA A 128 -6.49 8.99 5.99
C ALA A 128 -5.24 9.06 5.10
N GLY A 129 -5.33 9.84 4.02
CA GLY A 129 -4.21 10.20 3.15
C GLY A 129 -3.78 11.65 3.32
N VAL A 130 -2.52 11.98 3.00
CA VAL A 130 -2.04 13.37 3.01
C VAL A 130 -1.06 13.63 1.87
N LEU A 131 -1.14 14.83 1.29
CA LEU A 131 -0.24 15.32 0.26
C LEU A 131 -0.01 16.82 0.44
N GLU A 132 1.23 17.28 0.28
CA GLU A 132 1.51 18.68 -0.07
C GLU A 132 1.56 18.78 -1.60
N THR A 133 0.74 19.65 -2.17
CA THR A 133 0.75 19.90 -3.62
C THR A 133 2.00 20.68 -4.02
N THR A 134 2.32 20.69 -5.32
CA THR A 134 3.44 21.50 -5.85
C THR A 134 3.26 23.01 -5.64
N LYS A 135 2.05 23.45 -5.30
CA LYS A 135 1.73 24.86 -4.97
C LYS A 135 1.73 25.13 -3.46
N GLY A 136 2.09 24.11 -2.63
CA GLY A 136 2.18 24.23 -1.17
C GLY A 136 0.85 24.08 -0.43
N SER A 137 -0.25 23.78 -1.11
CA SER A 137 -1.49 23.42 -0.42
C SER A 137 -1.40 22.02 0.16
N LEU A 138 -2.03 21.80 1.30
CA LEU A 138 -2.15 20.47 1.89
C LEU A 138 -3.53 19.89 1.58
N LEU A 139 -3.55 18.63 1.16
CA LEU A 139 -4.75 17.85 0.95
C LEU A 139 -4.77 16.70 1.96
N ALA A 140 -5.88 16.49 2.66
CA ALA A 140 -6.09 15.31 3.48
C ALA A 140 -7.35 14.59 3.04
N THR A 141 -7.28 13.27 2.89
CA THR A 141 -8.38 12.42 2.41
C THR A 141 -8.86 11.47 3.47
N THR A 142 -10.12 11.08 3.40
CA THR A 142 -10.71 10.05 4.25
C THR A 142 -11.98 9.50 3.59
N PHE A 143 -12.53 8.44 4.15
CA PHE A 143 -13.90 8.02 3.87
C PHE A 143 -14.65 7.73 5.17
N THR A 144 -15.96 7.81 5.12
CA THR A 144 -16.82 7.52 6.25
C THR A 144 -17.48 6.16 6.13
N SER A 145 -17.75 5.49 7.25
CA SER A 145 -18.19 4.10 7.28
C SER A 145 -19.21 3.82 8.39
N LEU A 146 -20.12 2.91 8.10
CA LEU A 146 -21.02 2.29 9.07
C LEU A 146 -20.68 0.82 9.35
N ALA A 147 -19.49 0.37 8.96
CA ALA A 147 -19.06 -1.01 9.19
C ALA A 147 -19.08 -1.43 10.67
N TYR A 148 -19.00 -0.49 11.61
CA TYR A 148 -19.14 -0.78 13.03
C TYR A 148 -20.58 -1.17 13.40
N ASP A 149 -21.59 -0.61 12.73
CA ASP A 149 -23.01 -0.94 12.90
C ASP A 149 -23.28 -2.34 12.38
N GLU A 150 -23.02 -2.58 11.10
CA GLU A 150 -23.22 -3.86 10.44
C GLU A 150 -22.54 -5.03 11.18
N ARG A 151 -21.27 -4.82 11.59
CA ARG A 151 -20.44 -5.89 12.19
C ARG A 151 -20.69 -6.14 13.68
N ASN A 152 -21.25 -5.20 14.39
CA ASN A 152 -21.37 -5.25 15.84
C ASN A 152 -22.80 -5.00 16.37
N LEU A 153 -23.47 -3.95 15.91
CA LEU A 153 -24.77 -3.58 16.44
C LEU A 153 -25.89 -4.41 15.80
N GLU A 154 -25.97 -4.45 14.48
CA GLU A 154 -26.98 -5.24 13.76
C GLU A 154 -26.86 -6.76 14.06
N LEU A 155 -25.62 -7.27 14.15
CA LEU A 155 -25.38 -8.68 14.52
C LEU A 155 -25.58 -8.95 16.02
N GLY A 156 -25.98 -7.95 16.82
CA GLY A 156 -26.25 -8.10 18.25
C GLY A 156 -25.03 -8.40 19.13
N LYS A 157 -23.80 -8.36 18.60
CA LYS A 157 -22.58 -8.65 19.36
C LYS A 157 -22.39 -7.74 20.55
N HIS A 158 -22.87 -6.49 20.45
CA HIS A 158 -22.81 -5.50 21.51
C HIS A 158 -23.55 -5.93 22.79
N LYS A 159 -24.53 -6.85 22.70
CA LYS A 159 -25.29 -7.33 23.85
C LYS A 159 -24.40 -8.01 24.90
N ASN A 160 -23.29 -8.63 24.46
CA ASN A 160 -22.34 -9.32 25.30
C ASN A 160 -21.16 -8.44 25.77
N TRP A 161 -21.20 -7.14 25.47
CA TRP A 161 -20.13 -6.23 25.90
C TRP A 161 -20.37 -5.70 27.32
N PRO A 162 -19.30 -5.30 28.04
CA PRO A 162 -19.44 -4.54 29.28
C PRO A 162 -20.35 -3.34 29.09
N ALA A 163 -21.22 -3.10 30.07
CA ALA A 163 -22.27 -2.06 29.98
C ALA A 163 -21.69 -0.68 29.60
N LYS A 164 -20.53 -0.30 30.16
CA LYS A 164 -19.86 0.97 29.85
C LYS A 164 -19.56 1.11 28.36
N LYS A 165 -18.97 0.08 27.74
CA LYS A 165 -18.66 0.08 26.30
C LYS A 165 -19.94 0.12 25.48
N ARG A 166 -20.87 -0.78 25.76
CA ARG A 166 -22.15 -0.88 25.05
C ARG A 166 -22.90 0.45 25.06
N ASN A 167 -23.09 1.04 26.24
CA ASN A 167 -23.86 2.28 26.37
C ASN A 167 -23.21 3.44 25.62
N ARG A 168 -21.87 3.54 25.66
CA ARG A 168 -21.12 4.57 24.93
C ARG A 168 -21.29 4.42 23.41
N TRP A 169 -21.17 3.21 22.89
CA TRP A 169 -21.34 2.95 21.46
C TRP A 169 -22.76 3.21 20.99
N LEU A 170 -23.76 2.80 21.76
CA LEU A 170 -25.16 3.07 21.45
C LEU A 170 -25.47 4.57 21.54
N ALA A 171 -24.93 5.29 22.50
CA ALA A 171 -25.08 6.74 22.61
C ALA A 171 -24.48 7.46 21.38
N ALA A 172 -23.26 7.09 20.97
CA ALA A 172 -22.64 7.64 19.77
C ALA A 172 -23.43 7.32 18.50
N HIS A 173 -23.90 6.08 18.35
CA HIS A 173 -24.70 5.65 17.21
C HIS A 173 -26.04 6.38 17.15
N ASN A 174 -26.75 6.47 18.28
CA ASN A 174 -28.12 7.02 18.35
C ASN A 174 -28.15 8.55 18.36
N ARG A 175 -27.01 9.25 18.57
CA ARG A 175 -26.95 10.73 18.48
C ARG A 175 -27.35 11.26 17.09
N VAL A 176 -27.26 10.40 16.07
CA VAL A 176 -27.57 10.75 14.69
C VAL A 176 -28.63 9.79 14.13
N PRO A 177 -29.76 10.28 13.63
CA PRO A 177 -30.82 9.44 13.03
C PRO A 177 -30.28 8.60 11.86
N ALA A 178 -30.84 7.41 11.62
CA ALA A 178 -30.39 6.48 10.59
C ALA A 178 -30.29 7.11 9.19
N ALA A 179 -31.27 7.93 8.80
CA ALA A 179 -31.27 8.62 7.52
C ALA A 179 -30.11 9.63 7.41
N ALA A 180 -29.77 10.33 8.51
CA ALA A 180 -28.64 11.25 8.55
C ALA A 180 -27.31 10.49 8.51
N ARG A 181 -27.15 9.37 9.25
CA ARG A 181 -25.96 8.52 9.17
C ARG A 181 -25.67 8.06 7.73
N LYS A 182 -26.71 7.65 6.97
CA LYS A 182 -26.54 7.26 5.56
C LYS A 182 -26.07 8.41 4.67
N LYS A 183 -26.48 9.65 4.95
CA LYS A 183 -26.03 10.85 4.20
C LYS A 183 -24.56 11.20 4.49
N GLU A 184 -24.05 10.77 5.65
CA GLU A 184 -22.64 10.96 6.02
C GLU A 184 -21.69 10.01 5.27
N LEU A 185 -22.19 8.94 4.66
CA LEU A 185 -21.37 8.02 3.86
C LEU A 185 -20.81 8.71 2.62
N GLY A 186 -19.50 8.74 2.49
CA GLY A 186 -18.82 9.38 1.35
C GLY A 186 -17.33 9.17 1.34
N THR A 187 -16.72 9.69 0.29
CA THR A 187 -15.29 9.85 0.13
C THR A 187 -14.97 11.33 0.21
N TRP A 188 -14.08 11.72 1.12
CA TRP A 188 -13.94 13.12 1.51
C TRP A 188 -12.51 13.59 1.37
N MET A 189 -12.38 14.88 1.05
CA MET A 189 -11.13 15.62 1.05
C MET A 189 -11.33 16.93 1.80
N ILE A 190 -10.30 17.36 2.51
CA ILE A 190 -10.18 18.71 3.07
C ILE A 190 -8.88 19.33 2.57
N ARG A 191 -8.85 20.63 2.44
CA ARG A 191 -7.73 21.39 1.89
C ARG A 191 -7.33 22.52 2.83
N SER A 192 -6.01 22.73 2.95
CA SER A 192 -5.40 23.88 3.64
C SER A 192 -4.48 24.62 2.69
N THR A 193 -4.43 25.95 2.79
CA THR A 193 -3.55 26.84 2.00
C THR A 193 -2.58 27.62 2.88
N ASP A 194 -2.58 27.37 4.17
CA ASP A 194 -1.79 28.07 5.19
C ASP A 194 -0.86 27.13 5.97
N GLY A 195 -0.40 26.06 5.28
CA GLY A 195 0.48 25.05 5.88
C GLY A 195 -0.20 24.16 6.94
N GLY A 196 -1.53 24.01 6.91
CA GLY A 196 -2.29 23.18 7.81
C GLY A 196 -2.68 23.88 9.12
N VAL A 197 -2.58 25.22 9.17
CA VAL A 197 -3.08 26.02 10.30
C VAL A 197 -4.60 26.00 10.31
N THR A 198 -5.23 26.23 9.17
CA THR A 198 -6.67 26.08 8.99
C THR A 198 -7.00 25.12 7.83
N TRP A 199 -8.17 24.51 7.91
CA TRP A 199 -8.67 23.56 6.92
C TRP A 199 -10.06 23.95 6.48
N GLY A 200 -10.31 23.88 5.17
CA GLY A 200 -11.61 24.15 4.60
C GLY A 200 -12.65 23.07 4.91
N ALA A 201 -13.89 23.32 4.52
CA ALA A 201 -14.95 22.32 4.59
C ALA A 201 -14.60 21.09 3.74
N ARG A 202 -15.07 19.91 4.18
CA ARG A 202 -14.91 18.69 3.40
C ARG A 202 -15.74 18.73 2.12
N TYR A 203 -15.21 18.11 1.07
CA TYR A 203 -15.86 17.96 -0.24
C TYR A 203 -15.60 16.56 -0.80
N ASP A 204 -16.38 16.15 -1.81
CA ASP A 204 -16.28 14.82 -2.42
C ASP A 204 -14.95 14.67 -3.18
N SER A 205 -14.16 13.66 -2.84
CA SER A 205 -12.92 13.28 -3.52
C SER A 205 -13.15 12.33 -4.70
N LEU A 206 -14.40 11.95 -5.00
CA LEU A 206 -14.86 11.02 -6.03
C LEU A 206 -14.41 9.56 -5.82
N VAL A 207 -13.24 9.34 -5.26
CA VAL A 207 -12.65 8.05 -4.93
C VAL A 207 -11.96 8.13 -3.58
N ASN A 208 -11.68 6.98 -3.00
CA ASN A 208 -10.82 6.85 -1.84
C ASN A 208 -9.75 5.78 -2.06
N SER A 209 -8.59 6.06 -1.50
CA SER A 209 -7.52 5.14 -1.20
C SER A 209 -6.77 5.67 0.03
N PRO A 210 -6.29 4.80 0.94
CA PRO A 210 -5.73 5.23 2.22
C PRO A 210 -4.51 6.14 2.09
N HIS A 211 -3.74 6.01 1.00
CA HIS A 211 -2.49 6.77 0.84
C HIS A 211 -2.67 8.12 0.13
N GLY A 212 -3.90 8.44 -0.29
CA GLY A 212 -4.20 9.73 -0.89
C GLY A 212 -3.69 9.93 -2.32
N PRO A 213 -3.77 11.18 -2.82
CA PRO A 213 -3.34 11.56 -4.16
C PRO A 213 -1.82 11.76 -4.26
N ILE A 214 -1.32 11.89 -5.50
CA ILE A 214 0.07 12.17 -5.84
C ILE A 214 0.20 13.41 -6.73
N ASN A 215 1.34 14.10 -6.65
CA ASN A 215 1.71 15.13 -7.60
C ASN A 215 2.28 14.50 -8.89
N LEU A 216 1.92 15.06 -10.04
CA LEU A 216 2.56 14.77 -11.32
C LEU A 216 3.53 15.90 -11.71
N LYS A 217 4.53 15.56 -12.53
CA LYS A 217 5.52 16.54 -13.04
C LYS A 217 4.91 17.68 -13.83
N ASP A 218 3.75 17.44 -14.46
CA ASP A 218 3.02 18.46 -15.23
C ASP A 218 2.19 19.42 -14.37
N GLY A 219 2.26 19.28 -13.04
CA GLY A 219 1.57 20.12 -12.07
C GLY A 219 0.14 19.70 -11.74
N ARG A 220 -0.37 18.63 -12.37
CA ARG A 220 -1.64 18.01 -11.97
C ARG A 220 -1.47 17.23 -10.67
N VAL A 221 -2.58 17.03 -9.99
CA VAL A 221 -2.69 16.08 -8.89
C VAL A 221 -3.55 14.90 -9.35
N LEU A 222 -3.06 13.68 -9.17
CA LEU A 222 -3.74 12.45 -9.57
C LEU A 222 -4.16 11.66 -8.33
N TYR A 223 -5.37 11.13 -8.31
CA TYR A 223 -5.87 10.27 -7.24
C TYR A 223 -6.37 8.93 -7.80
N ALA A 224 -5.59 7.88 -7.60
CA ALA A 224 -5.98 6.51 -7.93
C ALA A 224 -6.78 5.92 -6.77
N GLY A 225 -7.96 5.39 -7.05
CA GLY A 225 -8.81 4.88 -5.99
C GLY A 225 -10.07 4.19 -6.48
N LYS A 226 -10.94 3.91 -5.52
CA LYS A 226 -12.23 3.28 -5.72
C LYS A 226 -13.34 4.21 -5.26
N ASN A 227 -14.42 4.30 -6.04
CA ASN A 227 -15.63 4.94 -5.54
C ASN A 227 -16.26 4.04 -4.45
N LEU A 228 -16.59 4.64 -3.32
CA LEU A 228 -17.32 3.96 -2.24
C LEU A 228 -18.78 4.43 -2.24
N TRP A 229 -19.67 3.58 -1.71
CA TRP A 229 -21.08 3.92 -1.47
C TRP A 229 -21.88 4.31 -2.73
N ARG A 230 -21.41 3.89 -3.91
CA ARG A 230 -22.07 4.07 -5.20
C ARG A 230 -22.62 2.73 -5.71
N GLU A 231 -23.70 2.75 -6.48
CA GLU A 231 -24.36 1.53 -6.98
C GLU A 231 -23.43 0.66 -7.83
N LYS A 232 -22.64 1.29 -8.71
CA LYS A 232 -21.69 0.59 -9.57
C LYS A 232 -20.27 0.81 -9.09
N PRO A 233 -19.49 -0.27 -8.88
CA PRO A 233 -18.09 -0.13 -8.55
C PRO A 233 -17.36 0.55 -9.71
N TRP A 234 -16.56 1.54 -9.38
CA TRP A 234 -15.66 2.21 -10.31
C TRP A 234 -14.28 2.30 -9.66
N ILE A 235 -13.31 1.71 -10.33
CA ILE A 235 -11.90 1.74 -9.95
C ILE A 235 -11.18 2.50 -11.04
N GLY A 236 -10.40 3.51 -10.67
CA GLY A 236 -9.76 4.35 -11.67
C GLY A 236 -9.01 5.51 -11.05
N VAL A 237 -8.75 6.51 -11.87
CA VAL A 237 -8.02 7.69 -11.48
C VAL A 237 -8.84 8.94 -11.68
N CYS A 238 -8.75 9.85 -10.72
CA CYS A 238 -9.27 11.20 -10.81
C CYS A 238 -8.11 12.19 -10.89
N GLU A 239 -8.33 13.33 -11.53
CA GLU A 239 -7.36 14.41 -11.62
C GLU A 239 -7.91 15.73 -11.08
N SER A 240 -7.01 16.54 -10.54
CA SER A 240 -7.21 17.95 -10.27
C SER A 240 -6.18 18.76 -11.03
N LYS A 241 -6.62 19.88 -11.67
CA LYS A 241 -5.79 20.85 -12.37
C LYS A 241 -5.70 22.18 -11.65
N ASP A 242 -6.43 22.32 -10.56
CA ASP A 242 -6.64 23.55 -9.81
C ASP A 242 -6.18 23.43 -8.35
N ASP A 243 -5.10 22.67 -8.13
CA ASP A 243 -4.47 22.53 -6.81
C ASP A 243 -5.38 21.84 -5.78
N GLY A 244 -6.11 20.83 -6.23
CA GLY A 244 -6.97 20.04 -5.37
C GLY A 244 -8.32 20.67 -5.04
N GLN A 245 -8.67 21.83 -5.63
CA GLN A 245 -9.96 22.47 -5.35
C GLN A 245 -11.14 21.71 -5.97
N SER A 246 -10.95 21.19 -7.18
CA SER A 246 -11.95 20.37 -7.84
C SER A 246 -11.34 19.12 -8.47
N TRP A 247 -12.16 18.10 -8.62
CA TRP A 247 -11.75 16.78 -9.11
C TRP A 247 -12.68 16.30 -10.21
N LYS A 248 -12.12 15.63 -11.20
CA LYS A 248 -12.89 14.91 -12.22
C LYS A 248 -12.32 13.52 -12.44
N ARG A 249 -13.18 12.57 -12.81
CA ARG A 249 -12.75 11.25 -13.28
C ARG A 249 -11.95 11.42 -14.57
N LEU A 250 -10.76 10.83 -14.61
CA LEU A 250 -9.88 10.86 -15.77
C LEU A 250 -10.02 9.56 -16.58
N ALA A 251 -9.78 8.41 -15.93
CA ALA A 251 -9.87 7.12 -16.59
C ALA A 251 -10.28 6.01 -15.62
N GLN A 252 -10.98 5.02 -16.15
CA GLN A 252 -11.27 3.78 -15.44
C GLN A 252 -10.13 2.77 -15.69
N ILE A 253 -9.66 2.12 -14.64
CA ILE A 253 -8.72 1.00 -14.74
C ILE A 253 -9.50 -0.23 -15.19
N PRO A 254 -9.05 -0.96 -16.24
CA PRO A 254 -9.70 -2.17 -16.70
C PRO A 254 -9.77 -3.24 -15.61
N THR A 255 -10.79 -4.10 -15.68
CA THR A 255 -10.87 -5.27 -14.82
C THR A 255 -10.25 -6.46 -15.54
N ARG A 256 -9.40 -7.21 -14.86
CA ARG A 256 -8.80 -8.45 -15.37
C ARG A 256 -9.89 -9.50 -15.60
N LYS A 257 -9.74 -10.29 -16.66
CA LYS A 257 -10.70 -11.38 -16.98
C LYS A 257 -10.81 -12.35 -15.80
N GLY A 258 -12.04 -12.60 -15.37
CA GLY A 258 -12.35 -13.50 -14.25
C GLY A 258 -12.31 -12.86 -12.86
N ASP A 259 -11.96 -11.58 -12.75
CA ASP A 259 -12.03 -10.84 -11.50
C ASP A 259 -13.37 -10.10 -11.36
N ASP A 260 -13.82 -9.97 -10.10
CA ASP A 260 -14.86 -9.03 -9.70
C ASP A 260 -14.21 -7.70 -9.31
N PRO A 261 -14.52 -6.57 -9.99
CA PRO A 261 -13.95 -5.27 -9.65
C PRO A 261 -14.32 -4.80 -8.23
N LYS A 262 -15.34 -5.36 -7.61
CA LYS A 262 -15.66 -5.09 -6.20
C LYS A 262 -14.54 -5.50 -5.26
N ASN A 263 -13.72 -6.46 -5.67
CA ASN A 263 -12.58 -7.01 -4.94
C ASN A 263 -11.25 -6.29 -5.23
N TYR A 264 -11.26 -5.23 -6.04
CA TYR A 264 -10.15 -4.28 -6.14
C TYR A 264 -10.34 -3.21 -5.08
N HIS A 265 -9.32 -3.04 -4.24
CA HIS A 265 -9.32 -2.11 -3.11
C HIS A 265 -8.07 -1.26 -3.12
N GLU A 266 -8.02 -0.26 -2.31
CA GLU A 266 -6.84 0.50 -1.88
C GLU A 266 -5.72 0.57 -2.92
N LEU A 267 -5.81 1.58 -3.78
CA LEU A 267 -4.83 1.83 -4.82
C LEU A 267 -3.80 2.86 -4.33
N HIS A 268 -2.59 2.79 -4.86
CA HIS A 268 -1.65 3.90 -4.81
C HIS A 268 -0.89 4.00 -6.13
N ALA A 269 -0.60 5.22 -6.56
CA ALA A 269 0.11 5.47 -7.80
C ALA A 269 1.44 6.19 -7.57
N VAL A 270 2.31 6.18 -8.58
CA VAL A 270 3.54 6.96 -8.64
C VAL A 270 3.86 7.30 -10.09
N GLU A 271 4.44 8.47 -10.32
CA GLU A 271 5.04 8.81 -11.61
C GLU A 271 6.51 8.42 -11.61
N ALA A 272 6.89 7.49 -12.49
CA ALA A 272 8.26 7.04 -12.66
C ALA A 272 9.14 8.12 -13.31
N ALA A 273 10.46 7.93 -13.28
CA ALA A 273 11.40 8.92 -13.83
C ALA A 273 11.23 9.15 -15.33
N ASN A 274 10.80 8.14 -16.08
CA ASN A 274 10.49 8.20 -17.52
C ASN A 274 9.11 8.80 -17.86
N GLY A 275 8.31 9.16 -16.85
CA GLY A 275 6.96 9.71 -17.01
C GLY A 275 5.83 8.69 -17.05
N ASP A 276 6.12 7.40 -17.05
CA ASP A 276 5.08 6.37 -16.93
C ASP A 276 4.43 6.45 -15.53
N LEU A 277 3.13 6.24 -15.47
CA LEU A 277 2.40 6.13 -14.22
C LEU A 277 2.25 4.65 -13.87
N ILE A 278 2.58 4.30 -12.64
CA ILE A 278 2.45 2.95 -12.09
C ILE A 278 1.42 3.02 -10.97
N ALA A 279 0.44 2.12 -10.98
CA ALA A 279 -0.51 2.00 -9.87
C ALA A 279 -0.58 0.56 -9.37
N HIS A 280 -0.49 0.40 -8.05
CA HIS A 280 -0.72 -0.87 -7.37
C HIS A 280 -2.15 -0.95 -6.86
N ILE A 281 -2.70 -2.15 -6.87
CA ILE A 281 -4.07 -2.45 -6.46
C ILE A 281 -4.03 -3.57 -5.42
N ARG A 282 -4.60 -3.34 -4.23
CA ARG A 282 -4.89 -4.43 -3.30
C ARG A 282 -5.98 -5.31 -3.88
N ASN A 283 -5.62 -6.55 -4.20
CA ASN A 283 -6.51 -7.52 -4.80
C ASN A 283 -7.10 -8.46 -3.73
N GLN A 284 -8.43 -8.57 -3.70
CA GLN A 284 -9.17 -9.51 -2.86
C GLN A 284 -9.78 -10.67 -3.67
N ASN A 285 -9.60 -10.67 -5.00
CA ASN A 285 -9.97 -11.81 -5.84
C ASN A 285 -9.10 -13.01 -5.48
N ARG A 286 -9.65 -14.21 -5.58
CA ARG A 286 -8.94 -15.46 -5.23
C ARG A 286 -7.87 -15.83 -6.25
N ASN A 287 -8.00 -15.38 -7.48
CA ASN A 287 -6.99 -15.55 -8.52
C ASN A 287 -5.66 -14.95 -8.08
N ASN A 288 -4.55 -15.64 -8.37
CA ASN A 288 -3.20 -15.26 -7.94
C ASN A 288 -3.09 -15.06 -6.42
N ASP A 289 -3.81 -15.88 -5.64
CA ASP A 289 -3.71 -15.92 -4.18
C ASP A 289 -3.77 -14.53 -3.51
N ARG A 290 -4.52 -13.62 -4.11
CA ARG A 290 -4.68 -12.22 -3.67
C ARG A 290 -3.38 -11.40 -3.73
N GLU A 291 -2.48 -11.71 -4.64
CA GLU A 291 -1.28 -10.90 -4.87
C GLU A 291 -1.62 -9.46 -5.24
N THR A 292 -0.71 -8.55 -4.92
CA THR A 292 -0.77 -7.17 -5.39
C THR A 292 -0.79 -7.15 -6.92
N LEU A 293 -1.72 -6.42 -7.49
CA LEU A 293 -1.76 -6.19 -8.93
C LEU A 293 -1.14 -4.84 -9.26
N GLN A 294 -0.54 -4.76 -10.44
CA GLN A 294 0.01 -3.54 -11.00
C GLN A 294 -0.68 -3.23 -12.33
N THR A 295 -0.86 -1.95 -12.63
CA THR A 295 -1.30 -1.40 -13.90
C THR A 295 -0.50 -0.15 -14.23
N GLU A 296 -0.31 0.13 -15.52
CA GLU A 296 0.52 1.22 -16.01
C GLU A 296 -0.26 2.11 -16.97
N SER A 297 0.14 3.39 -16.99
CA SER A 297 -0.28 4.37 -18.00
C SER A 297 0.93 5.08 -18.59
N LYS A 298 0.94 5.22 -19.93
CA LYS A 298 2.01 5.90 -20.70
C LYS A 298 1.56 7.21 -21.32
N ASP A 299 0.34 7.63 -21.03
CA ASP A 299 -0.34 8.78 -21.65
C ASP A 299 -0.84 9.79 -20.61
N GLY A 300 -0.15 9.84 -19.45
CA GLY A 300 -0.49 10.77 -18.37
C GLY A 300 -1.78 10.43 -17.64
N GLY A 301 -2.15 9.13 -17.59
CA GLY A 301 -3.30 8.62 -16.85
C GLY A 301 -4.58 8.52 -17.67
N GLN A 302 -4.55 8.81 -18.99
CA GLN A 302 -5.75 8.77 -19.82
C GLN A 302 -6.19 7.36 -20.19
N SER A 303 -5.25 6.42 -20.25
CA SER A 303 -5.54 4.99 -20.38
C SER A 303 -4.61 4.16 -19.49
N TRP A 304 -5.06 2.97 -19.12
CA TRP A 304 -4.34 2.07 -18.21
C TRP A 304 -4.33 0.64 -18.75
N SER A 305 -3.22 -0.05 -18.54
CA SER A 305 -3.10 -1.47 -18.89
C SER A 305 -4.09 -2.31 -18.08
N VAL A 306 -4.41 -3.51 -18.58
CA VAL A 306 -5.12 -4.51 -17.78
C VAL A 306 -4.22 -4.89 -16.59
N PRO A 307 -4.72 -4.84 -15.35
CA PRO A 307 -3.92 -5.18 -14.18
C PRO A 307 -3.32 -6.58 -14.26
N HIS A 308 -2.08 -6.73 -13.82
CA HIS A 308 -1.35 -8.00 -13.83
C HIS A 308 -0.65 -8.24 -12.48
N PRO A 309 -0.41 -9.51 -12.09
CA PRO A 309 0.33 -9.82 -10.87
C PRO A 309 1.82 -9.47 -11.03
N ILE A 310 2.44 -9.07 -9.93
CA ILE A 310 3.88 -8.74 -9.88
C ILE A 310 4.69 -9.70 -9.00
N GLY A 311 4.11 -10.85 -8.63
CA GLY A 311 4.77 -11.84 -7.77
C GLY A 311 4.94 -11.36 -6.32
N VAL A 312 4.17 -10.37 -5.89
CA VAL A 312 4.24 -9.80 -4.53
C VAL A 312 2.93 -9.96 -3.81
N TRP A 313 3.00 -10.56 -2.64
CA TRP A 313 1.88 -10.57 -1.71
C TRP A 313 2.08 -9.50 -0.64
N GLY A 314 1.34 -8.41 -0.72
CA GLY A 314 1.47 -7.28 0.20
C GLY A 314 0.22 -6.40 0.22
N LEU A 315 -0.18 -5.86 1.40
CA LEU A 315 -1.49 -5.21 1.59
C LEU A 315 -1.43 -4.01 2.53
N PRO A 316 -1.90 -2.84 2.10
CA PRO A 316 -1.81 -2.32 0.74
C PRO A 316 -0.38 -1.93 0.42
N SER A 317 -0.11 -1.56 -0.82
CA SER A 317 1.19 -1.06 -1.27
C SER A 317 1.17 0.46 -1.32
N PHE A 318 2.20 1.10 -0.76
CA PHE A 318 2.54 2.51 -0.95
C PHE A 318 3.71 2.62 -1.93
N LEU A 319 3.61 3.51 -2.88
CA LEU A 319 4.63 3.75 -3.90
C LEU A 319 5.27 5.14 -3.71
N THR A 320 6.59 5.21 -3.79
CA THR A 320 7.30 6.49 -3.84
C THR A 320 8.43 6.42 -4.86
N ARG A 321 8.74 7.55 -5.50
CA ARG A 321 9.92 7.72 -6.32
C ARG A 321 11.02 8.34 -5.48
N LEU A 322 12.15 7.67 -5.40
CA LEU A 322 13.35 8.18 -4.76
C LEU A 322 14.01 9.26 -5.64
N ARG A 323 14.86 10.10 -5.03
CA ARG A 323 15.55 11.19 -5.74
C ARG A 323 16.47 10.71 -6.86
N ASP A 324 16.99 9.50 -6.75
CA ASP A 324 17.81 8.87 -7.80
C ASP A 324 16.98 8.26 -8.95
N GLY A 325 15.67 8.37 -8.89
CA GLY A 325 14.73 7.90 -9.91
C GLY A 325 14.24 6.48 -9.71
N ARG A 326 14.78 5.70 -8.77
CA ARG A 326 14.26 4.38 -8.40
C ARG A 326 12.86 4.50 -7.81
N LEU A 327 12.07 3.46 -7.99
CA LEU A 327 10.79 3.33 -7.29
C LEU A 327 10.95 2.43 -6.06
N LEU A 328 10.31 2.82 -4.99
CA LEU A 328 10.19 2.04 -3.78
C LEU A 328 8.71 1.73 -3.55
N MET A 329 8.38 0.45 -3.35
CA MET A 329 7.10 0.02 -2.79
C MET A 329 7.29 -0.42 -1.36
N SER A 330 6.42 0.00 -0.44
CA SER A 330 6.35 -0.52 0.90
C SER A 330 4.95 -1.10 1.15
N TYR A 331 4.87 -2.23 1.89
CA TYR A 331 3.61 -2.95 2.07
C TYR A 331 3.57 -3.74 3.37
N GLY A 332 2.36 -3.95 3.89
CA GLY A 332 2.14 -4.82 5.04
C GLY A 332 2.19 -6.29 4.60
N HIS A 333 3.03 -7.09 5.25
CA HIS A 333 3.15 -8.52 5.01
C HIS A 333 2.47 -9.29 6.14
N ARG A 334 1.27 -9.84 5.84
CA ARG A 334 0.41 -10.55 6.80
C ARG A 334 0.53 -12.07 6.72
N ARG A 335 1.65 -12.57 6.18
CA ARG A 335 2.12 -13.96 6.22
C ARG A 335 3.37 -14.01 7.08
N LYS A 336 3.74 -15.23 7.60
CA LYS A 336 4.96 -15.34 8.42
C LYS A 336 6.23 -15.15 7.57
N PRO A 337 7.19 -14.37 8.04
CA PRO A 337 7.17 -13.54 9.24
C PRO A 337 6.23 -12.33 9.07
N LEU A 338 5.40 -12.05 10.10
CA LEU A 338 4.47 -10.93 10.09
C LEU A 338 5.23 -9.61 10.28
N GLY A 339 4.91 -8.60 9.47
CA GLY A 339 5.55 -7.29 9.56
C GLY A 339 5.36 -6.44 8.32
N ASN A 340 6.32 -5.58 8.02
CA ASN A 340 6.29 -4.71 6.86
C ASN A 340 7.55 -4.91 6.02
N GLN A 341 7.37 -4.84 4.72
CA GLN A 341 8.43 -5.05 3.74
C GLN A 341 8.44 -3.92 2.73
N ALA A 342 9.58 -3.76 2.06
CA ALA A 342 9.72 -2.90 0.88
C ALA A 342 10.37 -3.67 -0.27
N ARG A 343 10.24 -3.14 -1.49
CA ARG A 343 10.96 -3.59 -2.68
C ARG A 343 11.33 -2.39 -3.52
N VAL A 344 12.39 -2.53 -4.30
CA VAL A 344 12.92 -1.47 -5.16
C VAL A 344 12.79 -1.90 -6.61
N SER A 345 12.45 -0.95 -7.48
CA SER A 345 12.53 -1.09 -8.92
C SER A 345 13.53 -0.08 -9.47
N THR A 346 14.43 -0.54 -10.33
CA THR A 346 15.42 0.26 -11.05
C THR A 346 15.06 0.44 -12.52
N ASP A 347 13.95 -0.11 -12.96
CA ASP A 347 13.48 -0.19 -14.34
C ASP A 347 12.06 0.38 -14.53
N HIS A 348 11.73 1.41 -13.73
CA HIS A 348 10.44 2.12 -13.80
C HIS A 348 9.22 1.25 -13.49
N GLY A 349 9.36 0.31 -12.55
CA GLY A 349 8.27 -0.55 -12.09
C GLY A 349 8.08 -1.83 -12.91
N ARG A 350 8.93 -2.13 -13.90
CA ARG A 350 8.81 -3.37 -14.68
C ARG A 350 9.14 -4.60 -13.86
N THR A 351 10.16 -4.50 -13.01
CA THR A 351 10.54 -5.55 -12.06
C THR A 351 10.76 -4.97 -10.67
N TRP A 352 10.61 -5.83 -9.67
CA TRP A 352 10.78 -5.49 -8.27
C TRP A 352 11.81 -6.41 -7.61
N SER A 353 12.68 -5.84 -6.79
CA SER A 353 13.71 -6.58 -6.05
C SER A 353 13.14 -7.67 -5.14
N GLU A 354 14.00 -8.49 -4.56
CA GLU A 354 13.67 -9.29 -3.39
C GLU A 354 13.19 -8.42 -2.21
N PRO A 355 12.41 -8.98 -1.26
CA PRO A 355 11.85 -8.21 -0.17
C PRO A 355 12.91 -7.67 0.78
N LEU A 356 12.82 -6.40 1.12
CA LEU A 356 13.57 -5.71 2.14
C LEU A 356 12.75 -5.71 3.43
N MET A 357 13.27 -6.29 4.49
CA MET A 357 12.54 -6.44 5.75
C MET A 357 12.61 -5.13 6.55
N ILE A 358 11.48 -4.44 6.72
CA ILE A 358 11.37 -3.22 7.54
C ILE A 358 11.01 -3.58 8.99
N SER A 359 10.11 -4.55 9.18
CA SER A 359 9.82 -5.14 10.48
C SER A 359 9.40 -6.61 10.32
N THR A 360 9.64 -7.43 11.36
CA THR A 360 9.33 -8.87 11.36
C THR A 360 8.75 -9.35 12.67
N ASP A 361 8.43 -8.44 13.57
CA ASP A 361 8.10 -8.66 14.97
C ASP A 361 6.63 -8.41 15.33
N ALA A 362 5.77 -8.29 14.32
CA ALA A 362 4.34 -8.04 14.55
C ALA A 362 3.66 -9.23 15.25
N ALA A 363 2.85 -8.94 16.25
CA ALA A 363 2.19 -9.97 17.07
C ALA A 363 1.06 -10.71 16.34
N ASN A 364 0.44 -10.07 15.35
CA ASN A 364 -0.68 -10.64 14.59
C ASN A 364 -0.86 -9.91 13.24
N GLY A 365 -1.85 -10.35 12.44
CA GLY A 365 -2.12 -9.78 11.11
C GLY A 365 -2.87 -8.44 11.08
N ASP A 366 -3.16 -7.82 12.21
CA ASP A 366 -3.75 -6.47 12.27
C ASP A 366 -2.63 -5.43 12.25
N LEU A 367 -2.05 -5.28 11.09
CA LEU A 367 -0.85 -4.47 10.82
C LEU A 367 -0.85 -3.96 9.38
N GLY A 368 0.06 -3.04 9.08
CA GLY A 368 0.44 -2.65 7.72
C GLY A 368 0.15 -1.20 7.40
N TYR A 369 -0.21 -0.96 6.13
CA TYR A 369 -0.36 0.39 5.57
C TYR A 369 0.92 1.22 5.77
N PRO A 370 2.09 0.66 5.44
CA PRO A 370 3.32 1.42 5.54
C PRO A 370 3.32 2.54 4.50
N SER A 371 3.78 3.70 4.93
CA SER A 371 4.01 4.86 4.07
C SER A 371 5.43 5.35 4.29
N THR A 372 6.18 5.60 3.20
CA THR A 372 7.62 5.85 3.23
C THR A 372 7.97 7.17 2.55
N VAL A 373 8.80 7.96 3.18
CA VAL A 373 9.41 9.16 2.58
C VAL A 373 10.92 9.12 2.63
N GLU A 374 11.57 9.75 1.67
CA GLU A 374 13.01 9.94 1.62
C GLU A 374 13.38 11.29 2.24
N LEU A 375 14.28 11.27 3.22
CA LEU A 375 14.80 12.46 3.89
C LEU A 375 15.90 13.16 3.08
N ALA A 376 16.29 14.36 3.49
CA ALA A 376 17.30 15.15 2.79
C ALA A 376 18.68 14.46 2.68
N ASP A 377 19.04 13.65 3.66
CA ASP A 377 20.30 12.88 3.70
C ASP A 377 20.26 11.55 2.93
N GLY A 378 19.13 11.21 2.28
CA GLY A 378 18.93 9.96 1.55
C GLY A 378 18.47 8.80 2.43
N SER A 379 18.35 8.98 3.73
CA SER A 379 17.72 7.99 4.59
C SER A 379 16.21 8.00 4.41
N LEU A 380 15.54 6.95 4.90
CA LEU A 380 14.12 6.71 4.72
C LEU A 380 13.42 6.64 6.07
N VAL A 381 12.24 7.23 6.13
CA VAL A 381 11.32 7.05 7.25
C VAL A 381 10.08 6.33 6.74
N THR A 382 9.77 5.20 7.37
CA THR A 382 8.55 4.42 7.12
C THR A 382 7.70 4.41 8.37
N VAL A 383 6.41 4.74 8.25
CA VAL A 383 5.43 4.63 9.32
C VAL A 383 4.38 3.60 8.96
N TRP A 384 3.87 2.87 9.96
CA TRP A 384 2.80 1.89 9.80
C TRP A 384 1.99 1.76 11.08
N TYR A 385 0.90 1.02 11.06
CA TYR A 385 0.19 0.64 12.27
C TYR A 385 0.32 -0.86 12.54
N GLU A 386 0.31 -1.25 13.80
CA GLU A 386 0.21 -2.66 14.20
C GLU A 386 -0.27 -2.82 15.64
N ARG A 387 -0.86 -3.97 15.92
CA ARG A 387 -1.17 -4.38 17.29
C ARG A 387 0.06 -5.00 17.92
N MET A 388 0.49 -4.41 19.03
CA MET A 388 1.58 -4.95 19.83
C MET A 388 1.15 -6.21 20.60
N ALA A 389 2.14 -7.00 21.02
CA ALA A 389 1.88 -8.14 21.89
C ALA A 389 1.16 -7.68 23.18
N ALA A 390 0.22 -8.50 23.66
CA ALA A 390 -0.59 -8.24 24.86
C ALA A 390 -1.46 -6.94 24.80
N SER A 391 -1.61 -6.30 23.63
CA SER A 391 -2.49 -5.13 23.44
C SER A 391 -3.67 -5.46 22.54
N THR A 392 -4.84 -4.92 22.88
CA THR A 392 -6.02 -4.90 22.01
C THR A 392 -6.03 -3.71 21.07
N MET A 393 -5.17 -2.72 21.32
CA MET A 393 -5.05 -1.49 20.55
C MET A 393 -3.91 -1.61 19.55
N ALA A 394 -4.08 -0.99 18.39
CA ALA A 394 -3.00 -0.80 17.44
C ALA A 394 -2.36 0.57 17.64
N VAL A 395 -1.05 0.60 17.51
CA VAL A 395 -0.23 1.80 17.64
C VAL A 395 0.40 2.15 16.30
N LEU A 396 0.84 3.39 16.16
CA LEU A 396 1.71 3.81 15.06
C LEU A 396 3.16 3.47 15.43
N ARG A 397 3.84 2.83 14.49
CA ARG A 397 5.29 2.57 14.57
C ARG A 397 6.02 3.29 13.44
N GLN A 398 7.26 3.55 13.65
CA GLN A 398 8.18 4.18 12.69
C GLN A 398 9.47 3.38 12.63
N ALA A 399 10.01 3.21 11.42
CA ALA A 399 11.39 2.84 11.19
C ALA A 399 12.15 3.97 10.51
N HIS A 400 13.36 4.27 11.00
CA HIS A 400 14.35 5.07 10.29
C HIS A 400 15.41 4.10 9.74
N TRP A 401 15.70 4.17 8.42
CA TRP A 401 16.54 3.19 7.77
C TRP A 401 17.23 3.74 6.52
N LYS A 402 18.22 3.03 6.03
CA LYS A 402 18.93 3.33 4.78
C LYS A 402 18.78 2.19 3.80
N LEU A 403 18.60 2.56 2.54
CA LEU A 403 18.67 1.64 1.41
C LEU A 403 20.14 1.54 0.97
N ALA A 404 20.73 0.35 1.14
CA ALA A 404 22.11 0.04 0.79
C ALA A 404 22.17 -0.89 -0.42
#